data_5b4f99435e8dc091dcb5884589e4c8f0
#
_entry.id   5b4f99435e8dc091dcb5884589e4c8f0
#
_cell.length_a   1.000
_cell.length_b   1.000
_cell.length_c   1.000
_cell.angle_alpha   90.00
_cell.angle_beta   90.00
_cell.angle_gamma   90.00
#
_symmetry.space_group_name_H-M   'P 1'
#
loop_
_entity.id
_entity.type
_entity.pdbx_description
1 polymer ?
#
loop_
_entity_poly.entity_id
_entity_poly.type
_entity_poly.pdbx_seq_one_letter_code
_entity_poly.pdbx_strand_id
1 'polypeptide(L)'
;MFYCQSRIFSFTFCFTNEAILNSELLWVLTLLLIAIVLFTTNKLRMDVVALLVIIAFVMSGTLSLSEATSGFSDPNVILIAALFVIGEGLVRTGVAYQMGDWLVKVAGHSETKMLALLMVTVAGLGAFMSSTGVVAIFIPVVLSVASRMKISPGRLMMPLSFAGLISGMMTLVATPPNMVVNSELVREGIKGFGFFGVTPIGIIILFLGVAYMLVARRWLGGKQEHSEKDQWKRRTFRDLIRDYKLTGRARRLAIRHDSPLIGRSLDELHLRARYGANVVGIERWRRFRRVMVSATGSSELRENDVLLIDMSDCDMDLREFCSEQMLEPLVLRGEYFSEQSRNVGMAEVSLIPDSALLGKNLREVAFRSRYGLNVVGIRRNGKTLEGKLVDDKLQFGDILLVIGDWKLIRQLQLKTRDFIVLNLPAEVDEVAPAISQAPHALFCLALMVAMMLTDEVPNVIAALVACLLMGQFRCIDMESAYRSIHWPSLILIIGMMPFAQALQKTGGVDLIVRGLMDVAGGMGPRVMLLCLFALCATIGLFISNTATAVLMAPIAIATAREMALSPYPFAMIIGIAASAAFMTPVSSPVNTLVLGPGGYKFGDFVRMGVPFTVLVMIVSVMVVPLLFPF
;
A
#
# COMPACT_ATOMS: atom_id res chain seq x y z
N MET A 1 20.90 7.26 -62.30
CA MET A 1 21.40 8.58 -61.93
C MET A 1 20.35 9.29 -61.11
N PHE A 2 20.59 9.34 -59.83
CA PHE A 2 20.08 10.21 -58.74
C PHE A 2 18.67 10.81 -58.86
N TYR A 3 17.78 10.42 -57.91
CA TYR A 3 17.24 11.32 -56.90
C TYR A 3 16.66 10.51 -55.73
N CYS A 4 17.51 10.34 -54.76
CA CYS A 4 17.12 9.95 -53.39
C CYS A 4 17.04 11.25 -52.61
N GLN A 5 15.86 11.69 -52.18
CA GLN A 5 15.73 12.82 -51.26
C GLN A 5 14.80 12.49 -50.10
N SER A 6 15.48 12.28 -49.00
CA SER A 6 15.10 12.55 -47.62
C SER A 6 13.70 13.13 -47.39
N ARG A 7 12.77 12.33 -46.83
CA ARG A 7 11.66 12.82 -46.02
C ARG A 7 12.06 12.68 -44.56
N ILE A 8 12.76 13.67 -44.11
CA ILE A 8 12.89 13.99 -42.68
C ILE A 8 11.55 14.58 -42.24
N PHE A 9 11.02 14.01 -41.18
CA PHE A 9 9.88 14.41 -40.39
C PHE A 9 9.70 15.95 -40.28
N SER A 10 8.81 16.50 -41.10
CA SER A 10 8.13 17.76 -40.84
C SER A 10 6.74 17.40 -40.36
N PHE A 11 6.54 17.39 -39.01
CA PHE A 11 5.23 17.44 -38.40
C PHE A 11 4.63 18.84 -38.67
N THR A 12 4.30 19.12 -39.89
CA THR A 12 3.40 20.23 -40.22
C THR A 12 2.00 19.62 -40.22
N PHE A 13 1.28 19.85 -39.14
CA PHE A 13 -0.15 19.61 -39.06
C PHE A 13 -0.82 20.47 -40.15
N CYS A 14 -1.02 19.89 -41.34
CA CYS A 14 -1.89 20.46 -42.35
C CYS A 14 -3.33 20.26 -41.88
N PHE A 15 -3.84 21.20 -41.11
CA PHE A 15 -5.28 21.33 -40.88
C PHE A 15 -5.93 21.77 -42.19
N THR A 16 -6.36 20.80 -43.01
CA THR A 16 -7.31 21.07 -44.07
C THR A 16 -8.65 21.44 -43.44
N ASN A 17 -9.07 22.64 -43.70
CA ASN A 17 -10.34 23.26 -43.34
C ASN A 17 -11.53 22.33 -43.53
N GLU A 18 -12.21 22.00 -42.40
CA GLU A 18 -13.66 21.90 -42.26
C GLU A 18 -14.07 21.31 -40.87
N ALA A 19 -13.19 21.29 -39.87
CA ALA A 19 -13.64 21.13 -38.50
C ALA A 19 -13.63 22.52 -37.85
N ILE A 20 -14.80 23.15 -37.80
CA ILE A 20 -15.05 24.29 -36.92
C ILE A 20 -14.73 23.78 -35.52
N LEU A 21 -13.54 24.13 -35.01
CA LEU A 21 -13.26 23.98 -33.57
C LEU A 21 -14.26 24.88 -32.86
N ASN A 22 -15.39 24.32 -32.43
CA ASN A 22 -16.32 25.00 -31.57
C ASN A 22 -15.54 25.53 -30.36
N SER A 23 -15.80 26.76 -29.95
CA SER A 23 -15.17 27.36 -28.79
C SER A 23 -15.29 26.45 -27.55
N GLU A 24 -16.35 25.67 -27.46
CA GLU A 24 -16.61 24.66 -26.42
C GLU A 24 -15.62 23.49 -26.49
N LEU A 25 -15.34 22.96 -27.68
CA LEU A 25 -14.34 21.89 -27.85
C LEU A 25 -12.93 22.36 -27.48
N LEU A 26 -12.57 23.57 -27.94
CA LEU A 26 -11.27 24.15 -27.58
C LEU A 26 -11.13 24.32 -26.05
N TRP A 27 -12.22 24.73 -25.39
CA TRP A 27 -12.27 24.84 -23.93
C TRP A 27 -12.05 23.48 -23.26
N VAL A 28 -12.78 22.43 -23.68
CA VAL A 28 -12.66 21.07 -23.14
C VAL A 28 -11.24 20.52 -23.32
N LEU A 29 -10.65 20.67 -24.50
CA LEU A 29 -9.28 20.22 -24.79
C LEU A 29 -8.24 21.00 -23.97
N THR A 30 -8.44 22.32 -23.78
CA THR A 30 -7.57 23.14 -22.94
C THR A 30 -7.66 22.71 -21.48
N LEU A 31 -8.85 22.47 -20.97
CA LEU A 31 -9.08 22.00 -19.59
C LEU A 31 -8.46 20.60 -19.39
N LEU A 32 -8.59 19.72 -20.39
CA LEU A 32 -7.96 18.40 -20.38
C LEU A 32 -6.42 18.52 -20.32
N LEU A 33 -5.83 19.38 -21.14
CA LEU A 33 -4.39 19.62 -21.14
C LEU A 33 -3.92 20.17 -19.77
N ILE A 34 -4.65 21.13 -19.22
CA ILE A 34 -4.37 21.69 -17.89
C ILE A 34 -4.43 20.58 -16.83
N ALA A 35 -5.46 19.74 -16.86
CA ALA A 35 -5.60 18.61 -15.91
C ALA A 35 -4.41 17.63 -16.02
N ILE A 36 -4.00 17.26 -17.26
CA ILE A 36 -2.85 16.40 -17.50
C ILE A 36 -1.56 17.02 -16.96
N VAL A 37 -1.33 18.33 -17.22
CA VAL A 37 -0.16 19.04 -16.71
C VAL A 37 -0.17 19.11 -15.18
N LEU A 38 -1.31 19.34 -14.54
CA LEU A 38 -1.42 19.35 -13.09
C LEU A 38 -1.18 17.97 -12.48
N PHE A 39 -1.66 16.89 -13.10
CA PHE A 39 -1.39 15.51 -12.69
C PHE A 39 0.11 15.16 -12.82
N THR A 40 0.73 15.55 -13.92
CA THR A 40 2.16 15.28 -14.18
C THR A 40 3.08 16.05 -13.24
N THR A 41 2.77 17.32 -12.97
CA THR A 41 3.58 18.15 -12.07
C THR A 41 3.39 17.81 -10.59
N ASN A 42 2.33 17.08 -10.25
CA ASN A 42 1.96 16.68 -8.88
C ASN A 42 1.93 17.83 -7.85
N LYS A 43 1.71 19.08 -8.34
CA LYS A 43 1.63 20.28 -7.48
C LYS A 43 0.33 20.32 -6.68
N LEU A 44 -0.74 19.81 -7.24
CA LEU A 44 -2.04 19.67 -6.59
C LEU A 44 -2.39 18.18 -6.47
N ARG A 45 -3.13 17.84 -5.42
CA ARG A 45 -3.66 16.48 -5.25
C ARG A 45 -4.64 16.16 -6.39
N MET A 46 -4.62 14.92 -6.86
CA MET A 46 -5.45 14.48 -8.00
C MET A 46 -6.96 14.65 -7.75
N ASP A 47 -7.41 14.45 -6.51
CA ASP A 47 -8.80 14.65 -6.10
C ASP A 47 -9.22 16.12 -6.16
N VAL A 48 -8.32 17.05 -5.80
CA VAL A 48 -8.57 18.48 -5.91
C VAL A 48 -8.68 18.91 -7.38
N VAL A 49 -7.79 18.43 -8.25
CA VAL A 49 -7.86 18.69 -9.69
C VAL A 49 -9.19 18.18 -10.26
N ALA A 50 -9.61 16.98 -9.88
CA ALA A 50 -10.89 16.40 -10.31
C ALA A 50 -12.11 17.24 -9.90
N LEU A 51 -12.13 17.77 -8.68
CA LEU A 51 -13.18 18.70 -8.22
C LEU A 51 -13.15 20.04 -8.97
N LEU A 52 -11.96 20.57 -9.23
CA LEU A 52 -11.82 21.80 -10.03
C LEU A 52 -12.37 21.61 -11.46
N VAL A 53 -12.19 20.44 -12.04
CA VAL A 53 -12.75 20.09 -13.35
C VAL A 53 -14.28 20.09 -13.33
N ILE A 54 -14.91 19.47 -12.33
CA ILE A 54 -16.37 19.52 -12.16
C ILE A 54 -16.86 20.99 -12.13
N ILE A 55 -16.22 21.81 -11.29
CA ILE A 55 -16.57 23.23 -11.15
C ILE A 55 -16.38 23.97 -12.48
N ALA A 56 -15.27 23.74 -13.18
CA ALA A 56 -14.98 24.40 -14.45
C ALA A 56 -16.03 24.06 -15.54
N PHE A 57 -16.46 22.80 -15.65
CA PHE A 57 -17.50 22.41 -16.62
C PHE A 57 -18.88 23.02 -16.31
N VAL A 58 -19.25 23.12 -15.04
CA VAL A 58 -20.53 23.76 -14.64
C VAL A 58 -20.45 25.27 -14.87
N MET A 59 -19.36 25.91 -14.48
CA MET A 59 -19.19 27.38 -14.63
C MET A 59 -19.09 27.82 -16.09
N SER A 60 -18.52 26.99 -16.97
CA SER A 60 -18.46 27.27 -18.41
C SER A 60 -19.80 27.02 -19.14
N GLY A 61 -20.76 26.36 -18.50
CA GLY A 61 -22.03 25.96 -19.13
C GLY A 61 -21.90 24.77 -20.08
N THR A 62 -20.72 24.15 -20.22
CA THR A 62 -20.50 22.97 -21.07
C THR A 62 -21.32 21.78 -20.62
N LEU A 63 -21.44 21.59 -19.30
CA LEU A 63 -22.28 20.56 -18.67
C LEU A 63 -23.23 21.18 -17.66
N SER A 64 -24.42 20.61 -17.55
CA SER A 64 -25.34 20.91 -16.45
C SER A 64 -24.80 20.37 -15.12
N LEU A 65 -25.28 20.91 -14.00
CA LEU A 65 -24.87 20.43 -12.67
C LEU A 65 -25.16 18.93 -12.48
N SER A 66 -26.31 18.45 -12.95
CA SER A 66 -26.68 17.03 -12.87
C SER A 66 -25.74 16.13 -13.66
N GLU A 67 -25.31 16.56 -14.85
CA GLU A 67 -24.35 15.81 -15.66
C GLU A 67 -22.95 15.80 -15.04
N ALA A 68 -22.47 16.96 -14.60
CA ALA A 68 -21.14 17.09 -13.99
C ALA A 68 -21.03 16.34 -12.65
N THR A 69 -22.13 16.15 -11.92
CA THR A 69 -22.17 15.41 -10.65
C THR A 69 -22.69 13.98 -10.76
N SER A 70 -23.01 13.50 -11.97
CA SER A 70 -23.57 12.16 -12.19
C SER A 70 -22.69 11.02 -11.67
N GLY A 71 -21.36 11.23 -11.64
CA GLY A 71 -20.41 10.28 -11.09
C GLY A 71 -20.59 9.97 -9.59
N PHE A 72 -21.17 10.87 -8.80
CA PHE A 72 -21.49 10.60 -7.37
C PHE A 72 -22.59 9.57 -7.19
N SER A 73 -23.43 9.38 -8.17
CA SER A 73 -24.53 8.40 -8.17
C SER A 73 -24.19 7.14 -8.97
N ASP A 74 -22.97 7.02 -9.51
CA ASP A 74 -22.57 5.85 -10.29
C ASP A 74 -22.46 4.61 -9.40
N PRO A 75 -23.20 3.53 -9.69
CA PRO A 75 -23.13 2.28 -8.94
C PRO A 75 -21.73 1.69 -8.83
N ASN A 76 -20.88 1.88 -9.84
CA ASN A 76 -19.53 1.34 -9.83
C ASN A 76 -18.60 2.07 -8.85
N VAL A 77 -18.83 3.36 -8.60
CA VAL A 77 -18.11 4.11 -7.56
C VAL A 77 -18.42 3.55 -6.18
N ILE A 78 -19.69 3.23 -5.92
CA ILE A 78 -20.14 2.59 -4.67
C ILE A 78 -19.54 1.18 -4.55
N LEU A 79 -19.51 0.42 -5.64
CA LEU A 79 -18.89 -0.91 -5.69
C LEU A 79 -17.40 -0.84 -5.35
N ILE A 80 -16.65 0.10 -5.93
CA ILE A 80 -15.22 0.29 -5.63
C ILE A 80 -15.02 0.62 -4.14
N ALA A 81 -15.86 1.49 -3.57
CA ALA A 81 -15.80 1.81 -2.14
C ALA A 81 -16.01 0.56 -1.27
N ALA A 82 -17.02 -0.26 -1.59
CA ALA A 82 -17.29 -1.52 -0.90
C ALA A 82 -16.12 -2.52 -1.02
N LEU A 83 -15.47 -2.61 -2.17
CA LEU A 83 -14.32 -3.49 -2.38
C LEU A 83 -13.09 -3.05 -1.56
N PHE A 84 -12.89 -1.76 -1.32
CA PHE A 84 -11.86 -1.30 -0.38
C PHE A 84 -12.12 -1.80 1.04
N VAL A 85 -13.39 -1.76 1.49
CA VAL A 85 -13.78 -2.27 2.82
C VAL A 85 -13.56 -3.78 2.93
N ILE A 86 -13.95 -4.55 1.91
CA ILE A 86 -13.76 -6.01 1.87
C ILE A 86 -12.27 -6.36 1.89
N GLY A 87 -11.47 -5.65 1.09
CA GLY A 87 -10.01 -5.81 1.06
C GLY A 87 -9.38 -5.60 2.44
N GLU A 88 -9.76 -4.54 3.15
CA GLU A 88 -9.29 -4.27 4.51
C GLU A 88 -9.74 -5.35 5.49
N GLY A 89 -10.97 -5.86 5.37
CA GLY A 89 -11.46 -6.97 6.17
C GLY A 89 -10.58 -8.23 6.02
N LEU A 90 -10.14 -8.56 4.80
CA LEU A 90 -9.23 -9.66 4.53
C LEU A 90 -7.82 -9.42 5.12
N VAL A 91 -7.33 -8.19 5.08
CA VAL A 91 -6.06 -7.80 5.71
C VAL A 91 -6.13 -7.98 7.22
N ARG A 92 -7.16 -7.42 7.87
CA ARG A 92 -7.31 -7.44 9.33
C ARG A 92 -7.52 -8.83 9.91
N THR A 93 -8.11 -9.73 9.15
CA THR A 93 -8.27 -11.14 9.53
C THR A 93 -7.03 -11.98 9.29
N GLY A 94 -5.96 -11.41 8.72
CA GLY A 94 -4.66 -12.08 8.55
C GLY A 94 -4.65 -13.17 7.48
N VAL A 95 -5.64 -13.23 6.61
CA VAL A 95 -5.71 -14.21 5.50
C VAL A 95 -4.43 -14.16 4.65
N ALA A 96 -3.98 -12.95 4.29
CA ALA A 96 -2.78 -12.79 3.48
C ALA A 96 -1.49 -13.23 4.19
N TYR A 97 -1.40 -13.04 5.52
CA TYR A 97 -0.26 -13.51 6.32
C TYR A 97 -0.22 -15.04 6.40
N GLN A 98 -1.37 -15.70 6.61
CA GLN A 98 -1.47 -17.16 6.62
C GLN A 98 -1.04 -17.77 5.27
N MET A 99 -1.40 -17.11 4.17
CA MET A 99 -0.96 -17.52 2.84
C MET A 99 0.54 -17.32 2.63
N GLY A 100 1.13 -16.25 3.19
CA GLY A 100 2.59 -16.05 3.20
C GLY A 100 3.34 -17.17 3.91
N ASP A 101 2.89 -17.57 5.09
CA ASP A 101 3.49 -18.68 5.84
C ASP A 101 3.34 -20.02 5.12
N TRP A 102 2.19 -20.28 4.51
CA TRP A 102 1.96 -21.45 3.67
C TRP A 102 2.93 -21.48 2.48
N LEU A 103 3.12 -20.35 1.83
CA LEU A 103 4.02 -20.19 0.67
C LEU A 103 5.46 -20.58 1.02
N VAL A 104 5.97 -20.12 2.18
CA VAL A 104 7.31 -20.48 2.68
C VAL A 104 7.43 -21.99 2.91
N LYS A 105 6.40 -22.62 3.49
CA LYS A 105 6.39 -24.07 3.75
C LYS A 105 6.41 -24.89 2.46
N VAL A 106 5.64 -24.48 1.44
CA VAL A 106 5.49 -25.22 0.18
C VAL A 106 6.69 -25.03 -0.75
N ALA A 107 7.22 -23.82 -0.86
CA ALA A 107 8.34 -23.51 -1.77
C ALA A 107 9.67 -24.11 -1.32
N GLY A 108 9.85 -24.30 0.00
CA GLY A 108 11.09 -24.81 0.58
C GLY A 108 12.30 -23.93 0.21
N HIS A 109 13.38 -24.55 -0.30
CA HIS A 109 14.64 -23.86 -0.66
C HIS A 109 14.76 -23.51 -2.15
N SER A 110 13.75 -23.77 -2.97
CA SER A 110 13.82 -23.54 -4.41
C SER A 110 13.40 -22.13 -4.79
N GLU A 111 14.34 -21.28 -5.23
CA GLU A 111 14.08 -19.91 -5.70
C GLU A 111 13.05 -19.86 -6.84
N THR A 112 13.14 -20.82 -7.79
CA THR A 112 12.22 -20.91 -8.92
C THR A 112 10.78 -21.20 -8.48
N LYS A 113 10.61 -22.18 -7.57
CA LYS A 113 9.28 -22.50 -7.01
C LYS A 113 8.75 -21.35 -6.17
N MET A 114 9.61 -20.70 -5.39
CA MET A 114 9.25 -19.54 -4.57
C MET A 114 8.73 -18.40 -5.44
N LEU A 115 9.45 -18.04 -6.51
CA LEU A 115 9.05 -16.97 -7.42
C LEU A 115 7.70 -17.28 -8.09
N ALA A 116 7.54 -18.46 -8.64
CA ALA A 116 6.29 -18.85 -9.31
C ALA A 116 5.11 -18.87 -8.34
N LEU A 117 5.26 -19.49 -7.16
CA LEU A 117 4.22 -19.55 -6.14
C LEU A 117 3.90 -18.15 -5.59
N LEU A 118 4.90 -17.28 -5.37
CA LEU A 118 4.71 -15.91 -4.95
C LEU A 118 3.83 -15.15 -5.96
N MET A 119 4.18 -15.21 -7.24
CA MET A 119 3.44 -14.50 -8.29
C MET A 119 2.00 -15.01 -8.40
N VAL A 120 1.79 -16.33 -8.38
CA VAL A 120 0.43 -16.92 -8.46
C VAL A 120 -0.39 -16.56 -7.22
N THR A 121 0.19 -16.62 -6.02
CA THR A 121 -0.50 -16.30 -4.76
C THR A 121 -0.89 -14.82 -4.72
N VAL A 122 0.04 -13.93 -5.08
CA VAL A 122 -0.20 -12.47 -5.10
C VAL A 122 -1.24 -12.10 -6.16
N ALA A 123 -1.16 -12.70 -7.36
CA ALA A 123 -2.16 -12.49 -8.41
C ALA A 123 -3.55 -13.01 -7.99
N GLY A 124 -3.61 -14.16 -7.35
CA GLY A 124 -4.87 -14.74 -6.84
C GLY A 124 -5.52 -13.91 -5.74
N LEU A 125 -4.74 -13.45 -4.75
CA LEU A 125 -5.24 -12.57 -3.69
C LEU A 125 -5.63 -11.18 -4.23
N GLY A 126 -4.78 -10.60 -5.06
CA GLY A 126 -5.01 -9.28 -5.64
C GLY A 126 -6.18 -9.24 -6.63
N ALA A 127 -6.67 -10.41 -7.09
CA ALA A 127 -7.92 -10.52 -7.84
C ALA A 127 -9.15 -10.04 -7.06
N PHE A 128 -9.08 -10.05 -5.72
CA PHE A 128 -10.18 -9.68 -4.81
C PHE A 128 -9.82 -8.57 -3.84
N MET A 129 -8.57 -8.10 -3.88
CA MET A 129 -8.05 -7.06 -2.99
C MET A 129 -7.34 -6.00 -3.83
N SER A 130 -7.15 -4.80 -3.25
CA SER A 130 -6.31 -3.78 -3.88
C SER A 130 -4.90 -4.31 -4.16
N SER A 131 -4.42 -4.17 -5.40
CA SER A 131 -3.06 -4.55 -5.82
C SER A 131 -1.97 -3.93 -4.93
N THR A 132 -2.14 -2.67 -4.52
CA THR A 132 -1.23 -1.98 -3.60
C THR A 132 -1.24 -2.62 -2.21
N GLY A 133 -2.43 -2.98 -1.70
CA GLY A 133 -2.60 -3.62 -0.39
C GLY A 133 -1.93 -5.00 -0.34
N VAL A 134 -2.15 -5.85 -1.34
CA VAL A 134 -1.52 -7.17 -1.41
C VAL A 134 0.00 -7.04 -1.44
N VAL A 135 0.55 -6.17 -2.29
CA VAL A 135 2.00 -5.98 -2.38
C VAL A 135 2.58 -5.48 -1.06
N ALA A 136 1.94 -4.51 -0.41
CA ALA A 136 2.40 -3.99 0.88
C ALA A 136 2.49 -5.10 1.96
N ILE A 137 1.53 -6.03 1.99
CA ILE A 137 1.53 -7.15 2.93
C ILE A 137 2.63 -8.17 2.61
N PHE A 138 2.88 -8.42 1.31
CA PHE A 138 3.87 -9.42 0.91
C PHE A 138 5.32 -8.90 0.94
N ILE A 139 5.57 -7.59 1.01
CA ILE A 139 6.93 -7.03 1.18
C ILE A 139 7.66 -7.64 2.39
N PRO A 140 7.12 -7.63 3.62
CA PRO A 140 7.78 -8.27 4.78
C PRO A 140 8.00 -9.76 4.58
N VAL A 141 7.03 -10.47 3.99
CA VAL A 141 7.15 -11.91 3.69
C VAL A 141 8.34 -12.16 2.76
N VAL A 142 8.42 -11.40 1.66
CA VAL A 142 9.52 -11.53 0.69
C VAL A 142 10.87 -11.20 1.32
N LEU A 143 10.96 -10.17 2.17
CA LEU A 143 12.20 -9.84 2.89
C LEU A 143 12.63 -10.97 3.82
N SER A 144 11.68 -11.56 4.57
CA SER A 144 11.93 -12.70 5.44
C SER A 144 12.42 -13.93 4.65
N VAL A 145 11.75 -14.24 3.54
CA VAL A 145 12.12 -15.34 2.64
C VAL A 145 13.50 -15.13 2.02
N ALA A 146 13.77 -13.94 1.49
CA ALA A 146 15.07 -13.61 0.88
C ALA A 146 16.22 -13.76 1.88
N SER A 147 16.00 -13.33 3.14
CA SER A 147 16.96 -13.50 4.23
C SER A 147 17.21 -14.98 4.56
N ARG A 148 16.15 -15.80 4.68
CA ARG A 148 16.27 -17.25 4.96
C ARG A 148 16.97 -18.01 3.82
N MET A 149 16.68 -17.62 2.57
CA MET A 149 17.28 -18.23 1.38
C MET A 149 18.65 -17.66 1.03
N LYS A 150 19.11 -16.62 1.75
CA LYS A 150 20.38 -15.88 1.50
C LYS A 150 20.48 -15.35 0.06
N ILE A 151 19.37 -14.85 -0.48
CA ILE A 151 19.29 -14.22 -1.80
C ILE A 151 19.01 -12.72 -1.66
N SER A 152 19.33 -11.94 -2.70
CA SER A 152 18.99 -10.51 -2.73
C SER A 152 17.48 -10.33 -2.77
N PRO A 153 16.88 -9.48 -1.91
CA PRO A 153 15.45 -9.15 -1.96
C PRO A 153 14.98 -8.69 -3.34
N GLY A 154 15.83 -7.99 -4.09
CA GLY A 154 15.53 -7.54 -5.46
C GLY A 154 15.17 -8.65 -6.43
N ARG A 155 15.58 -9.89 -6.19
CA ARG A 155 15.19 -11.02 -7.05
C ARG A 155 13.72 -11.43 -6.91
N LEU A 156 13.08 -11.07 -5.79
CA LEU A 156 11.68 -11.41 -5.51
C LEU A 156 10.77 -10.18 -5.46
N MET A 157 11.30 -8.98 -5.20
CA MET A 157 10.51 -7.75 -5.11
C MET A 157 9.94 -7.28 -6.45
N MET A 158 10.71 -7.36 -7.56
CA MET A 158 10.21 -7.03 -8.89
C MET A 158 9.11 -8.03 -9.35
N PRO A 159 9.29 -9.36 -9.22
CA PRO A 159 8.22 -10.33 -9.42
C PRO A 159 6.97 -10.07 -8.59
N LEU A 160 7.13 -9.67 -7.31
CA LEU A 160 6.03 -9.27 -6.44
C LEU A 160 5.25 -8.09 -7.03
N SER A 161 5.94 -7.05 -7.47
CA SER A 161 5.34 -5.86 -8.08
C SER A 161 4.57 -6.22 -9.35
N PHE A 162 5.19 -7.00 -10.24
CA PHE A 162 4.56 -7.42 -11.50
C PHE A 162 3.33 -8.30 -11.24
N ALA A 163 3.41 -9.21 -10.29
CA ALA A 163 2.24 -10.01 -9.89
C ALA A 163 1.11 -9.15 -9.33
N GLY A 164 1.45 -8.12 -8.54
CA GLY A 164 0.50 -7.14 -8.03
C GLY A 164 -0.19 -6.33 -9.15
N LEU A 165 0.53 -5.96 -10.21
CA LEU A 165 -0.08 -5.30 -11.37
C LEU A 165 -0.91 -6.27 -12.22
N ILE A 166 -0.43 -7.49 -12.45
CA ILE A 166 -1.16 -8.54 -13.18
C ILE A 166 -2.43 -8.94 -12.44
N SER A 167 -2.43 -8.90 -11.10
CA SER A 167 -3.62 -9.21 -10.29
C SER A 167 -4.83 -8.34 -10.67
N GLY A 168 -4.56 -7.09 -11.09
CA GLY A 168 -5.57 -6.18 -11.61
C GLY A 168 -6.25 -6.65 -12.89
N MET A 169 -5.65 -7.58 -13.62
CA MET A 169 -6.19 -8.17 -14.86
C MET A 169 -6.89 -9.51 -14.60
N MET A 170 -7.04 -9.95 -13.33
CA MET A 170 -7.60 -11.27 -13.00
C MET A 170 -9.12 -11.29 -12.89
N THR A 171 -9.73 -10.20 -12.42
CA THR A 171 -11.20 -10.09 -12.33
C THR A 171 -11.66 -8.68 -12.71
N LEU A 172 -12.94 -8.54 -13.01
CA LEU A 172 -13.53 -7.24 -13.32
C LEU A 172 -13.33 -6.24 -12.17
N VAL A 173 -13.43 -6.71 -10.94
CA VAL A 173 -13.42 -5.87 -9.72
C VAL A 173 -12.01 -5.66 -9.13
N ALA A 174 -10.99 -6.31 -9.68
CA ALA A 174 -9.62 -6.27 -9.13
C ALA A 174 -8.98 -4.86 -9.17
N THR A 175 -9.34 -4.04 -10.15
CA THR A 175 -8.83 -2.67 -10.28
C THR A 175 -9.89 -1.69 -10.78
N PRO A 176 -9.83 -0.40 -10.34
CA PRO A 176 -10.71 0.64 -10.84
C PRO A 176 -10.74 0.81 -12.38
N PRO A 177 -9.62 0.72 -13.13
CA PRO A 177 -9.65 0.79 -14.58
C PRO A 177 -10.64 -0.15 -15.26
N ASN A 178 -10.69 -1.42 -14.82
CA ASN A 178 -11.64 -2.39 -15.39
C ASN A 178 -13.09 -1.98 -15.16
N MET A 179 -13.38 -1.48 -13.96
CA MET A 179 -14.72 -1.01 -13.61
C MET A 179 -15.11 0.22 -14.43
N VAL A 180 -14.20 1.15 -14.64
CA VAL A 180 -14.42 2.35 -15.47
C VAL A 180 -14.73 1.96 -16.91
N VAL A 181 -13.95 1.07 -17.51
CA VAL A 181 -14.19 0.58 -18.88
C VAL A 181 -15.55 -0.13 -18.96
N ASN A 182 -15.90 -0.92 -17.94
CA ASN A 182 -17.18 -1.60 -17.87
C ASN A 182 -18.35 -0.62 -17.73
N SER A 183 -18.21 0.43 -16.91
CA SER A 183 -19.21 1.48 -16.74
C SER A 183 -19.47 2.19 -18.07
N GLU A 184 -18.43 2.46 -18.84
CA GLU A 184 -18.55 3.14 -20.14
C GLU A 184 -19.31 2.28 -21.16
N LEU A 185 -19.04 0.96 -21.20
CA LEU A 185 -19.83 0.03 -22.02
C LEU A 185 -21.33 0.06 -21.65
N VAL A 186 -21.63 -0.02 -20.35
CA VAL A 186 -23.01 -0.01 -19.86
C VAL A 186 -23.71 1.33 -20.17
N ARG A 187 -22.97 2.44 -20.02
CA ARG A 187 -23.48 3.78 -20.34
C ARG A 187 -23.83 3.96 -21.81
N GLU A 188 -23.11 3.28 -22.69
CA GLU A 188 -23.37 3.23 -24.12
C GLU A 188 -24.47 2.22 -24.50
N GLY A 189 -25.19 1.65 -23.51
CA GLY A 189 -26.27 0.67 -23.73
C GLY A 189 -25.80 -0.73 -24.08
N ILE A 190 -24.51 -1.04 -23.90
CA ILE A 190 -23.90 -2.33 -24.21
C ILE A 190 -23.84 -3.16 -22.91
N LYS A 191 -24.13 -4.46 -22.97
CA LYS A 191 -23.95 -5.33 -21.81
C LYS A 191 -22.50 -5.30 -21.34
N GLY A 192 -22.25 -5.03 -20.05
CA GLY A 192 -20.90 -5.04 -19.49
C GLY A 192 -20.24 -6.41 -19.48
N PHE A 193 -18.96 -6.44 -19.12
CA PHE A 193 -18.21 -7.69 -18.92
C PHE A 193 -18.74 -8.44 -17.69
N GLY A 194 -18.80 -9.77 -17.76
CA GLY A 194 -19.03 -10.60 -16.58
C GLY A 194 -17.86 -10.54 -15.60
N PHE A 195 -18.07 -10.96 -14.36
CA PHE A 195 -17.07 -10.92 -13.28
C PHE A 195 -15.71 -11.52 -13.70
N PHE A 196 -15.72 -12.67 -14.37
CA PHE A 196 -14.53 -13.34 -14.90
C PHE A 196 -14.24 -13.05 -16.36
N GLY A 197 -14.88 -12.04 -16.96
CA GLY A 197 -14.67 -11.70 -18.39
C GLY A 197 -13.22 -11.36 -18.74
N VAL A 198 -12.49 -10.75 -17.80
CA VAL A 198 -11.06 -10.38 -17.98
C VAL A 198 -10.13 -11.55 -17.64
N THR A 199 -10.57 -12.51 -16.84
CA THR A 199 -9.76 -13.61 -16.26
C THR A 199 -8.99 -14.44 -17.30
N PRO A 200 -9.55 -14.86 -18.45
CA PRO A 200 -8.82 -15.68 -19.41
C PRO A 200 -7.54 -15.00 -19.91
N ILE A 201 -7.60 -13.69 -20.15
CA ILE A 201 -6.45 -12.90 -20.59
C ILE A 201 -5.49 -12.68 -19.44
N GLY A 202 -6.01 -12.39 -18.24
CA GLY A 202 -5.22 -12.23 -17.02
C GLY A 202 -4.38 -13.48 -16.70
N ILE A 203 -4.95 -14.68 -16.85
CA ILE A 203 -4.23 -15.95 -16.66
C ILE A 203 -3.09 -16.09 -17.69
N ILE A 204 -3.33 -15.79 -18.95
CA ILE A 204 -2.30 -15.86 -19.99
C ILE A 204 -1.17 -14.88 -19.69
N ILE A 205 -1.50 -13.65 -19.28
CA ILE A 205 -0.50 -12.64 -18.89
C ILE A 205 0.24 -13.06 -17.61
N LEU A 206 -0.42 -13.73 -16.67
CA LEU A 206 0.23 -14.26 -15.46
C LEU A 206 1.27 -15.33 -15.81
N PHE A 207 0.92 -16.32 -16.65
CA PHE A 207 1.87 -17.32 -17.11
C PHE A 207 3.06 -16.68 -17.85
N LEU A 208 2.77 -15.71 -18.71
CA LEU A 208 3.78 -14.93 -19.42
C LEU A 208 4.68 -14.18 -18.44
N GLY A 209 4.11 -13.53 -17.42
CA GLY A 209 4.81 -12.81 -16.37
C GLY A 209 5.72 -13.72 -15.54
N VAL A 210 5.22 -14.89 -15.14
CA VAL A 210 6.03 -15.90 -14.43
C VAL A 210 7.20 -16.36 -15.31
N ALA A 211 6.94 -16.74 -16.55
CA ALA A 211 7.98 -17.17 -17.49
C ALA A 211 9.03 -16.07 -17.73
N TYR A 212 8.55 -14.84 -17.95
CA TYR A 212 9.42 -13.67 -18.14
C TYR A 212 10.30 -13.43 -16.90
N MET A 213 9.72 -13.43 -15.70
CA MET A 213 10.45 -13.18 -14.46
C MET A 213 11.43 -14.30 -14.10
N LEU A 214 11.15 -15.54 -14.47
CA LEU A 214 12.11 -16.65 -14.30
C LEU A 214 13.40 -16.43 -15.12
N VAL A 215 13.31 -15.78 -16.25
CA VAL A 215 14.48 -15.39 -17.07
C VAL A 215 15.07 -14.08 -16.57
N ALA A 216 14.25 -13.06 -16.36
CA ALA A 216 14.63 -11.70 -16.03
C ALA A 216 15.31 -11.57 -14.65
N ARG A 217 14.98 -12.45 -13.68
CA ARG A 217 15.62 -12.46 -12.35
C ARG A 217 17.15 -12.56 -12.39
N ARG A 218 17.74 -13.08 -13.46
CA ARG A 218 19.19 -13.18 -13.63
C ARG A 218 19.86 -11.80 -13.73
N TRP A 219 19.10 -10.79 -14.17
CA TRP A 219 19.55 -9.39 -14.28
C TRP A 219 19.15 -8.56 -13.06
N LEU A 220 18.26 -9.12 -12.19
CA LEU A 220 17.80 -8.52 -10.94
C LEU A 220 18.67 -9.05 -9.80
N GLY A 221 19.73 -8.40 -9.46
CA GLY A 221 20.59 -8.83 -8.37
C GLY A 221 22.03 -8.52 -8.70
N GLY A 222 22.33 -7.23 -8.81
CA GLY A 222 23.71 -6.74 -8.79
C GLY A 222 24.40 -7.25 -7.53
N LYS A 223 25.71 -7.53 -7.65
CA LYS A 223 26.59 -7.87 -6.53
C LYS A 223 26.24 -6.98 -5.35
N GLN A 224 25.92 -7.58 -4.21
CA GLN A 224 26.01 -6.89 -2.93
C GLN A 224 27.46 -6.37 -2.82
N GLU A 225 27.69 -5.14 -3.25
CA GLU A 225 28.75 -4.37 -2.66
C GLU A 225 28.38 -4.27 -1.18
N HIS A 226 29.19 -4.84 -0.34
CA HIS A 226 29.20 -4.61 1.10
C HIS A 226 29.49 -3.12 1.33
N SER A 227 28.50 -2.30 1.06
CA SER A 227 28.49 -0.92 1.48
C SER A 227 27.85 -0.91 2.87
N GLU A 228 28.55 -0.33 3.82
CA GLU A 228 28.17 -0.09 5.22
C GLU A 228 26.83 0.68 5.41
N LYS A 229 25.92 0.66 4.42
CA LYS A 229 24.58 1.26 4.44
C LYS A 229 23.47 0.24 4.63
N ASP A 230 23.70 -0.82 5.40
CA ASP A 230 22.67 -1.75 5.89
C ASP A 230 21.76 -1.09 6.98
N GLN A 231 21.38 0.18 6.77
CA GLN A 231 20.54 0.92 7.72
C GLN A 231 19.02 0.67 7.57
N TRP A 232 18.58 -0.17 6.63
CA TRP A 232 17.16 -0.41 6.38
C TRP A 232 16.70 -1.86 6.63
N LYS A 233 17.50 -2.70 7.30
CA LYS A 233 16.98 -3.93 7.89
C LYS A 233 15.94 -3.54 8.95
N ARG A 234 14.67 -3.91 8.77
CA ARG A 234 13.69 -3.88 9.87
C ARG A 234 14.32 -4.66 11.02
N ARG A 235 14.69 -3.95 12.07
CA ARG A 235 15.33 -4.54 13.24
C ARG A 235 14.28 -5.36 13.97
N THR A 236 14.64 -6.58 14.33
CA THR A 236 13.81 -7.41 15.20
C THR A 236 13.93 -6.89 16.63
N PHE A 237 12.98 -7.26 17.51
CA PHE A 237 13.11 -7.01 18.95
C PHE A 237 14.48 -7.46 19.50
N ARG A 238 14.97 -8.63 19.03
CA ARG A 238 16.28 -9.17 19.42
C ARG A 238 17.43 -8.25 19.00
N ASP A 239 17.37 -7.66 17.83
CA ASP A 239 18.40 -6.71 17.36
C ASP A 239 18.39 -5.44 18.20
N LEU A 240 17.20 -4.87 18.51
CA LEU A 240 17.07 -3.70 19.37
C LEU A 240 17.59 -3.98 20.77
N ILE A 241 17.24 -5.13 21.37
CA ILE A 241 17.72 -5.55 22.69
C ILE A 241 19.25 -5.66 22.73
N ARG A 242 19.85 -6.23 21.70
CA ARG A 242 21.30 -6.38 21.58
C ARG A 242 21.99 -5.04 21.37
N ASP A 243 21.51 -4.23 20.41
CA ASP A 243 22.13 -2.98 20.01
C ASP A 243 22.12 -1.93 21.13
N TYR A 244 21.04 -1.94 21.94
CA TYR A 244 20.92 -1.06 23.12
C TYR A 244 21.38 -1.72 24.43
N LYS A 245 21.98 -2.93 24.37
CA LYS A 245 22.53 -3.69 25.51
C LYS A 245 21.52 -3.89 26.68
N LEU A 246 20.23 -4.06 26.36
CA LEU A 246 19.17 -4.16 27.38
C LEU A 246 19.29 -5.40 28.26
N THR A 247 19.77 -6.54 27.73
CA THR A 247 19.86 -7.81 28.48
C THR A 247 20.79 -7.72 29.69
N GLY A 248 21.82 -6.86 29.65
CA GLY A 248 22.79 -6.70 30.75
C GLY A 248 22.27 -5.84 31.91
N ARG A 249 21.29 -4.95 31.68
CA ARG A 249 20.84 -3.94 32.63
C ARG A 249 19.38 -4.09 33.04
N ALA A 250 18.56 -4.79 32.26
CA ALA A 250 17.19 -5.08 32.64
C ALA A 250 17.13 -6.17 33.73
N ARG A 251 16.26 -5.97 34.72
CA ARG A 251 16.02 -6.90 35.83
C ARG A 251 14.54 -7.17 35.97
N ARG A 252 14.22 -8.37 36.41
CA ARG A 252 12.87 -8.83 36.65
C ARG A 252 12.71 -9.10 38.14
N LEU A 253 11.88 -8.31 38.84
CA LEU A 253 11.77 -8.30 40.28
C LEU A 253 10.32 -8.52 40.69
N ALA A 254 10.04 -9.55 41.51
CA ALA A 254 8.71 -9.82 42.05
C ALA A 254 8.48 -9.02 43.33
N ILE A 255 7.30 -8.45 43.50
CA ILE A 255 6.88 -7.73 44.69
C ILE A 255 6.41 -8.75 45.75
N ARG A 256 7.08 -8.79 46.91
CA ARG A 256 6.70 -9.63 48.02
C ARG A 256 5.53 -9.00 48.78
N HIS A 257 4.83 -9.81 49.61
CA HIS A 257 3.65 -9.40 50.39
C HIS A 257 3.95 -8.30 51.41
N ASP A 258 5.18 -8.19 51.85
CA ASP A 258 5.68 -7.23 52.86
C ASP A 258 6.33 -5.99 52.24
N SER A 259 6.26 -5.83 50.91
CA SER A 259 6.89 -4.72 50.19
C SER A 259 6.22 -3.36 50.44
N PRO A 260 7.00 -2.30 50.74
CA PRO A 260 6.48 -0.94 50.94
C PRO A 260 5.94 -0.31 49.63
N LEU A 261 6.10 -0.99 48.49
CA LEU A 261 5.63 -0.51 47.18
C LEU A 261 4.14 -0.80 46.95
N ILE A 262 3.52 -1.70 47.70
CA ILE A 262 2.15 -2.14 47.51
C ILE A 262 1.17 -1.00 47.80
N GLY A 263 0.17 -0.82 46.91
CA GLY A 263 -0.89 0.19 47.06
C GLY A 263 -0.46 1.61 46.66
N ARG A 264 0.78 1.81 46.25
CA ARG A 264 1.28 3.12 45.79
C ARG A 264 1.42 3.18 44.29
N SER A 265 1.25 4.37 43.69
CA SER A 265 1.48 4.61 42.28
C SER A 265 2.97 4.80 41.96
N LEU A 266 3.38 4.54 40.74
CA LEU A 266 4.77 4.74 40.30
C LEU A 266 5.21 6.21 40.40
N ASP A 267 4.27 7.16 40.27
CA ASP A 267 4.56 8.59 40.43
C ASP A 267 4.81 8.96 41.89
N GLU A 268 4.06 8.37 42.85
CA GLU A 268 4.29 8.60 44.31
C GLU A 268 5.60 8.00 44.80
N LEU A 269 5.99 6.87 44.24
CA LEU A 269 7.20 6.15 44.64
C LEU A 269 8.48 6.81 44.13
N HIS A 270 8.43 7.58 43.07
CA HIS A 270 9.57 8.24 42.43
C HIS A 270 10.81 7.35 42.28
N LEU A 271 10.62 6.04 41.97
CA LEU A 271 11.69 5.02 41.91
C LEU A 271 12.86 5.42 41.01
N ARG A 272 12.57 6.05 39.89
CA ARG A 272 13.61 6.52 38.99
C ARG A 272 14.40 7.69 39.55
N ALA A 273 13.75 8.61 40.25
CA ALA A 273 14.40 9.78 40.85
C ALA A 273 15.21 9.43 42.09
N ARG A 274 14.71 8.49 42.92
CA ARG A 274 15.36 8.09 44.17
C ARG A 274 16.46 7.07 43.98
N TYR A 275 16.23 6.08 43.11
CA TYR A 275 17.09 4.90 43.00
C TYR A 275 17.68 4.72 41.59
N GLY A 276 17.35 5.57 40.60
CA GLY A 276 17.71 5.36 39.23
C GLY A 276 16.99 4.17 38.57
N ALA A 277 16.05 3.55 39.27
CA ALA A 277 15.35 2.35 38.83
C ALA A 277 14.15 2.71 37.92
N ASN A 278 14.29 2.51 36.62
CA ASN A 278 13.24 2.81 35.63
C ASN A 278 12.33 1.59 35.40
N VAL A 279 11.09 1.63 35.92
CA VAL A 279 10.09 0.57 35.68
C VAL A 279 9.57 0.67 34.29
N VAL A 280 9.87 -0.32 33.45
CA VAL A 280 9.55 -0.40 32.02
C VAL A 280 8.21 -1.10 31.78
N GLY A 281 7.88 -2.10 32.64
CA GLY A 281 6.65 -2.86 32.53
C GLY A 281 6.29 -3.55 33.84
N ILE A 282 5.02 -3.95 34.00
CA ILE A 282 4.48 -4.65 35.15
C ILE A 282 3.80 -5.93 34.66
N GLU A 283 4.26 -7.12 35.10
CA GLU A 283 3.55 -8.37 34.89
C GLU A 283 2.54 -8.57 36.03
N ARG A 284 1.28 -8.68 35.69
CA ARG A 284 0.17 -8.84 36.64
C ARG A 284 -0.64 -10.09 36.32
N TRP A 285 -1.05 -10.81 37.36
CA TRP A 285 -1.98 -11.91 37.22
C TRP A 285 -3.38 -11.41 36.83
N ARG A 286 -3.89 -11.91 35.68
CA ARG A 286 -5.29 -11.71 35.31
C ARG A 286 -5.90 -13.07 34.96
N ARG A 287 -6.93 -13.45 35.70
CA ARG A 287 -7.71 -14.71 35.61
C ARG A 287 -6.83 -15.95 35.53
N PHE A 288 -6.04 -16.41 34.87
CA PHE A 288 -5.23 -17.64 34.87
C PHE A 288 -3.87 -17.48 34.18
N ARG A 289 -3.48 -16.25 33.83
CA ARG A 289 -2.19 -15.99 33.20
C ARG A 289 -1.60 -14.65 33.62
N ARG A 290 -0.28 -14.54 33.58
CA ARG A 290 0.44 -13.27 33.71
C ARG A 290 0.32 -12.48 32.42
N VAL A 291 -0.04 -11.22 32.54
CA VAL A 291 -0.17 -10.28 31.41
C VAL A 291 0.73 -9.08 31.72
N MET A 292 1.51 -8.66 30.72
CA MET A 292 2.30 -7.43 30.82
C MET A 292 1.36 -6.22 30.72
N VAL A 293 1.48 -5.29 31.64
CA VAL A 293 0.78 -4.02 31.69
C VAL A 293 1.82 -2.91 31.54
N SER A 294 1.49 -1.89 30.76
CA SER A 294 2.36 -0.71 30.62
C SER A 294 2.54 0.00 31.95
N ALA A 295 3.79 0.30 32.30
CA ALA A 295 4.12 1.05 33.51
C ALA A 295 3.89 2.54 33.25
N THR A 296 2.70 3.05 33.55
CA THR A 296 2.37 4.49 33.57
C THR A 296 2.59 5.09 34.95
N GLY A 297 2.69 6.40 35.07
CA GLY A 297 2.86 7.08 36.35
C GLY A 297 1.74 6.77 37.37
N SER A 298 0.51 6.67 36.90
CA SER A 298 -0.68 6.33 37.70
C SER A 298 -0.85 4.83 37.96
N SER A 299 0.08 3.97 37.55
CA SER A 299 0.00 2.53 37.80
C SER A 299 0.26 2.21 39.27
N GLU A 300 -0.76 1.77 39.99
CA GLU A 300 -0.66 1.23 41.35
C GLU A 300 -0.03 -0.16 41.32
N LEU A 301 0.93 -0.40 42.21
CA LEU A 301 1.60 -1.68 42.38
C LEU A 301 0.81 -2.59 43.33
N ARG A 302 0.77 -3.87 42.98
CA ARG A 302 0.03 -4.89 43.75
C ARG A 302 0.96 -6.00 44.21
N GLU A 303 0.54 -6.69 45.24
CA GLU A 303 1.18 -7.92 45.66
C GLU A 303 1.28 -8.93 44.51
N ASN A 304 2.41 -9.65 44.41
CA ASN A 304 2.72 -10.60 43.36
C ASN A 304 2.86 -10.00 41.91
N ASP A 305 2.81 -8.68 41.75
CA ASP A 305 3.24 -8.04 40.53
C ASP A 305 4.74 -8.29 40.31
N VAL A 306 5.16 -8.48 39.06
CA VAL A 306 6.57 -8.59 38.70
C VAL A 306 6.96 -7.37 37.90
N LEU A 307 7.91 -6.61 38.41
CA LEU A 307 8.41 -5.39 37.78
C LEU A 307 9.54 -5.74 36.80
N LEU A 308 9.44 -5.24 35.57
CA LEU A 308 10.55 -5.18 34.63
C LEU A 308 11.22 -3.82 34.80
N ILE A 309 12.43 -3.79 35.34
CA ILE A 309 13.16 -2.57 35.69
C ILE A 309 14.44 -2.47 34.85
N ASP A 310 14.68 -1.30 34.27
CA ASP A 310 15.98 -0.92 33.69
C ASP A 310 16.81 -0.23 34.77
N MET A 311 17.96 -0.82 35.06
CA MET A 311 18.89 -0.39 36.13
C MET A 311 20.05 0.45 35.56
N SER A 312 19.98 0.95 34.34
CA SER A 312 21.08 1.71 33.72
C SER A 312 21.46 2.99 34.47
N ASP A 313 20.51 3.60 35.14
CA ASP A 313 20.69 4.86 35.90
C ASP A 313 20.84 4.62 37.43
N CYS A 314 20.93 3.34 37.86
CA CYS A 314 20.95 2.97 39.28
C CYS A 314 22.39 2.96 39.79
N ASP A 315 22.66 3.81 40.80
CA ASP A 315 23.93 3.88 41.50
C ASP A 315 24.02 2.87 42.67
N MET A 316 22.90 2.22 43.05
CA MET A 316 22.79 1.27 44.16
C MET A 316 22.97 -0.17 43.69
N ASP A 317 23.58 -1.02 44.56
CA ASP A 317 23.67 -2.45 44.26
C ASP A 317 22.26 -3.08 44.23
N LEU A 318 22.06 -3.98 43.25
CA LEU A 318 20.79 -4.70 43.07
C LEU A 318 20.35 -5.41 44.36
N ARG A 319 21.28 -5.96 45.15
CA ARG A 319 20.99 -6.65 46.41
C ARG A 319 20.42 -5.69 47.45
N GLU A 320 21.01 -4.52 47.58
CA GLU A 320 20.59 -3.48 48.49
C GLU A 320 19.21 -2.96 48.13
N PHE A 321 18.98 -2.65 46.85
CA PHE A 321 17.66 -2.25 46.34
C PHE A 321 16.57 -3.31 46.60
N CYS A 322 16.87 -4.59 46.32
CA CYS A 322 15.92 -5.67 46.56
C CYS A 322 15.62 -5.87 48.07
N SER A 323 16.61 -5.71 48.93
CA SER A 323 16.44 -5.82 50.37
C SER A 323 15.59 -4.67 50.93
N GLU A 324 15.89 -3.43 50.54
CA GLU A 324 15.17 -2.23 50.99
C GLU A 324 13.70 -2.21 50.54
N GLN A 325 13.45 -2.62 49.30
CA GLN A 325 12.09 -2.59 48.73
C GLN A 325 11.35 -3.93 48.83
N MET A 326 11.92 -4.91 49.52
CA MET A 326 11.37 -6.27 49.69
C MET A 326 10.96 -6.90 48.33
N LEU A 327 11.93 -6.96 47.44
CA LEU A 327 11.76 -7.50 46.08
C LEU A 327 12.56 -8.79 45.92
N GLU A 328 12.01 -9.74 45.13
CA GLU A 328 12.66 -11.01 44.82
C GLU A 328 13.14 -11.02 43.37
N PRO A 329 14.46 -11.19 43.11
CA PRO A 329 14.99 -11.23 41.74
C PRO A 329 14.59 -12.53 41.04
N LEU A 330 13.98 -12.40 39.86
CA LEU A 330 13.59 -13.50 38.98
C LEU A 330 14.53 -13.63 37.77
N VAL A 331 14.66 -14.84 37.23
CA VAL A 331 15.50 -15.09 36.05
C VAL A 331 14.90 -14.40 34.84
N LEU A 332 15.67 -13.57 34.15
CA LEU A 332 15.34 -12.97 32.87
C LEU A 332 15.95 -13.84 31.75
N ARG A 333 15.11 -14.60 31.02
CA ARG A 333 15.54 -15.37 29.87
C ARG A 333 15.72 -14.45 28.66
N GLY A 334 16.70 -14.74 27.77
CA GLY A 334 16.99 -13.89 26.61
C GLY A 334 15.84 -13.70 25.62
N GLU A 335 14.85 -14.59 25.64
CA GLU A 335 13.65 -14.54 24.78
C GLU A 335 12.48 -13.77 25.40
N TYR A 336 12.59 -13.36 26.65
CA TYR A 336 11.51 -12.71 27.42
C TYR A 336 10.87 -11.52 26.69
N PHE A 337 11.67 -10.60 26.15
CA PHE A 337 11.16 -9.43 25.42
C PHE A 337 10.44 -9.81 24.13
N SER A 338 10.90 -10.86 23.45
CA SER A 338 10.25 -11.37 22.23
C SER A 338 8.91 -12.04 22.54
N GLU A 339 8.82 -12.75 23.68
CA GLU A 339 7.56 -13.36 24.15
C GLU A 339 6.53 -12.31 24.57
N GLN A 340 6.97 -11.18 25.13
CA GLN A 340 6.11 -10.08 25.60
C GLN A 340 5.82 -9.04 24.51
N SER A 341 6.39 -9.17 23.32
CA SER A 341 6.22 -8.23 22.19
C SER A 341 4.76 -7.98 21.79
N ARG A 342 3.87 -8.93 22.06
CA ARG A 342 2.43 -8.80 21.81
C ARG A 342 1.74 -7.79 22.74
N ASN A 343 2.27 -7.58 23.94
CA ASN A 343 1.64 -6.76 24.96
C ASN A 343 2.32 -5.40 25.13
N VAL A 344 3.63 -5.35 24.93
CA VAL A 344 4.44 -4.13 25.06
C VAL A 344 5.31 -3.96 23.82
N GLY A 345 5.19 -2.81 23.17
CA GLY A 345 5.91 -2.45 21.96
C GLY A 345 7.24 -1.78 22.25
N MET A 346 8.17 -1.91 21.31
CA MET A 346 9.40 -1.11 21.20
C MET A 346 9.44 -0.45 19.83
N ALA A 347 9.89 0.81 19.78
CA ALA A 347 10.10 1.52 18.53
C ALA A 347 11.29 2.47 18.60
N GLU A 348 11.99 2.65 17.49
CA GLU A 348 12.97 3.72 17.34
C GLU A 348 12.29 4.96 16.78
N VAL A 349 12.46 6.10 17.49
CA VAL A 349 11.96 7.40 17.06
C VAL A 349 13.10 8.39 16.93
N SER A 350 13.16 9.14 15.83
CA SER A 350 14.16 10.19 15.62
C SER A 350 13.55 11.55 15.87
N LEU A 351 14.35 12.44 16.46
CA LEU A 351 14.00 13.84 16.64
C LEU A 351 14.20 14.61 15.33
N ILE A 352 13.20 15.42 14.96
CA ILE A 352 13.27 16.29 13.78
C ILE A 352 13.90 17.65 14.11
N PRO A 353 14.37 18.41 13.10
CA PRO A 353 15.04 19.71 13.32
C PRO A 353 14.19 20.74 14.07
N ASP A 354 12.87 20.73 13.88
CA ASP A 354 11.92 21.69 14.48
C ASP A 354 11.26 21.17 15.76
N SER A 355 11.78 20.07 16.34
CA SER A 355 11.22 19.49 17.56
C SER A 355 11.39 20.42 18.77
N ALA A 356 10.28 20.66 19.48
CA ALA A 356 10.28 21.44 20.73
C ALA A 356 11.06 20.77 21.88
N LEU A 357 11.57 19.56 21.68
CA LEU A 357 12.30 18.75 22.65
C LEU A 357 13.82 18.96 22.58
N LEU A 358 14.32 19.57 21.52
CA LEU A 358 15.76 19.80 21.33
C LEU A 358 16.31 20.73 22.42
N GLY A 359 17.48 20.38 22.93
CA GLY A 359 18.17 21.12 23.99
C GLY A 359 17.66 20.86 25.40
N LYS A 360 16.55 20.14 25.58
CA LYS A 360 15.96 19.73 26.86
C LYS A 360 16.36 18.29 27.19
N ASN A 361 16.37 17.96 28.49
CA ASN A 361 16.56 16.57 28.91
C ASN A 361 15.21 15.84 29.08
N LEU A 362 15.23 14.50 29.21
CA LEU A 362 14.02 13.68 29.31
C LEU A 362 13.16 14.01 30.53
N ARG A 363 13.77 14.54 31.61
CA ARG A 363 13.08 14.96 32.84
C ARG A 363 12.32 16.27 32.60
N GLU A 364 12.96 17.28 32.00
CA GLU A 364 12.33 18.57 31.65
C GLU A 364 11.16 18.40 30.67
N VAL A 365 11.29 17.45 29.74
CA VAL A 365 10.22 17.11 28.78
C VAL A 365 9.07 16.37 29.44
N ALA A 366 9.27 15.78 30.62
CA ALA A 366 8.35 14.86 31.28
C ALA A 366 7.86 13.77 30.31
N PHE A 367 8.80 13.14 29.57
CA PHE A 367 8.50 12.32 28.40
C PHE A 367 7.48 11.21 28.69
N ARG A 368 7.64 10.51 29.83
CA ARG A 368 6.72 9.45 30.26
C ARG A 368 5.30 9.95 30.52
N SER A 369 5.15 11.06 31.25
CA SER A 369 3.85 11.61 31.61
C SER A 369 3.15 12.22 30.38
N ARG A 370 3.91 12.81 29.46
CA ARG A 370 3.37 13.46 28.26
C ARG A 370 2.98 12.48 27.15
N TYR A 371 3.77 11.42 26.95
CA TYR A 371 3.59 10.48 25.84
C TYR A 371 3.14 9.08 26.28
N GLY A 372 3.16 8.78 27.58
CA GLY A 372 2.84 7.47 28.12
C GLY A 372 3.87 6.37 27.80
N LEU A 373 5.04 6.75 27.29
CA LEU A 373 6.10 5.85 26.80
C LEU A 373 7.38 6.05 27.60
N ASN A 374 8.14 4.97 27.81
CA ASN A 374 9.44 5.01 28.47
C ASN A 374 10.57 5.06 27.44
N VAL A 375 11.50 6.01 27.59
CA VAL A 375 12.76 6.02 26.83
C VAL A 375 13.78 5.15 27.58
N VAL A 376 14.25 4.08 26.92
CA VAL A 376 15.21 3.11 27.47
C VAL A 376 16.56 3.13 26.79
N GLY A 377 16.72 3.95 25.75
CA GLY A 377 18.01 4.12 25.06
C GLY A 377 18.00 5.36 24.19
N ILE A 378 19.19 5.96 24.06
CA ILE A 378 19.45 7.06 23.12
C ILE A 378 20.65 6.66 22.29
N ARG A 379 20.53 6.80 20.97
CA ARG A 379 21.64 6.59 20.04
C ARG A 379 21.94 7.90 19.32
N ARG A 380 23.19 8.33 19.44
CA ARG A 380 23.73 9.56 18.85
C ARG A 380 24.89 9.22 17.93
N ASN A 381 24.86 9.70 16.68
CA ASN A 381 25.89 9.43 15.67
C ASN A 381 26.25 7.94 15.53
N GLY A 382 25.22 7.06 15.56
CA GLY A 382 25.38 5.62 15.41
C GLY A 382 25.84 4.85 16.67
N LYS A 383 26.18 5.54 17.77
CA LYS A 383 26.59 4.93 19.03
C LYS A 383 25.52 5.10 20.10
N THR A 384 25.25 4.03 20.86
CA THR A 384 24.34 4.07 22.00
C THR A 384 25.01 4.83 23.14
N LEU A 385 24.32 5.84 23.72
CA LEU A 385 24.81 6.56 24.88
C LEU A 385 24.75 5.64 26.11
N GLU A 386 25.83 5.66 26.90
CA GLU A 386 25.96 4.94 28.17
C GLU A 386 25.90 5.96 29.31
N GLY A 387 25.22 5.62 30.43
CA GLY A 387 25.10 6.49 31.62
C GLY A 387 23.68 6.98 31.87
N LYS A 388 23.55 8.08 32.62
CA LYS A 388 22.25 8.64 33.05
C LYS A 388 21.51 9.34 31.88
N LEU A 389 20.79 8.54 31.08
CA LEU A 389 20.04 9.00 29.91
C LEU A 389 19.04 10.14 30.20
N VAL A 390 18.61 10.26 31.47
CA VAL A 390 17.59 11.22 31.90
C VAL A 390 18.09 12.66 31.89
N ASP A 391 19.37 12.84 32.15
CA ASP A 391 20.01 14.15 32.31
C ASP A 391 20.66 14.64 31.00
N ASP A 392 20.79 13.76 30.02
CA ASP A 392 21.34 14.11 28.70
C ASP A 392 20.40 15.01 27.91
N LYS A 393 20.94 16.12 27.40
CA LYS A 393 20.19 17.02 26.51
C LYS A 393 20.01 16.38 25.13
N LEU A 394 18.77 16.34 24.70
CA LEU A 394 18.37 15.82 23.40
C LEU A 394 18.91 16.70 22.26
N GLN A 395 19.49 16.07 21.26
CA GLN A 395 20.07 16.73 20.08
C GLN A 395 19.38 16.30 18.79
N PHE A 396 19.49 17.13 17.76
CA PHE A 396 19.03 16.76 16.43
C PHE A 396 19.74 15.50 15.94
N GLY A 397 18.98 14.57 15.38
CA GLY A 397 19.51 13.28 14.90
C GLY A 397 19.63 12.20 15.98
N ASP A 398 19.30 12.50 17.25
CA ASP A 398 19.17 11.48 18.28
C ASP A 398 18.04 10.51 17.92
N ILE A 399 18.31 9.23 18.11
CA ILE A 399 17.34 8.15 17.96
C ILE A 399 17.04 7.62 19.35
N LEU A 400 15.78 7.77 19.77
CA LEU A 400 15.28 7.30 21.05
C LEU A 400 14.68 5.91 20.88
N LEU A 401 15.07 4.94 21.71
CA LEU A 401 14.35 3.68 21.86
C LEU A 401 13.25 3.86 22.89
N VAL A 402 11.99 3.79 22.45
CA VAL A 402 10.81 3.92 23.31
C VAL A 402 10.15 2.57 23.53
N ILE A 403 9.65 2.35 24.76
CA ILE A 403 8.91 1.14 25.16
C ILE A 403 7.57 1.56 25.76
N GLY A 404 6.49 0.85 25.40
CA GLY A 404 5.15 1.03 25.97
C GLY A 404 4.05 0.38 25.15
N ASP A 405 2.81 0.78 25.37
CA ASP A 405 1.65 0.25 24.65
C ASP A 405 1.73 0.58 23.16
N TRP A 406 1.45 -0.41 22.30
CA TRP A 406 1.43 -0.24 20.85
C TRP A 406 0.50 0.88 20.38
N LYS A 407 -0.61 1.10 21.09
CA LYS A 407 -1.54 2.18 20.79
C LYS A 407 -0.87 3.57 20.94
N LEU A 408 -0.07 3.74 21.98
CA LEU A 408 0.67 4.98 22.23
C LEU A 408 1.82 5.18 21.23
N ILE A 409 2.53 4.10 20.88
CA ILE A 409 3.58 4.15 19.85
C ILE A 409 3.00 4.55 18.49
N ARG A 410 1.83 4.01 18.10
CA ARG A 410 1.12 4.43 16.88
C ARG A 410 0.66 5.88 16.93
N GLN A 411 0.27 6.38 18.11
CA GLN A 411 -0.09 7.80 18.27
C GLN A 411 1.10 8.74 18.06
N LEU A 412 2.34 8.30 18.35
CA LEU A 412 3.52 9.10 18.02
C LEU A 412 3.68 9.33 16.52
N GLN A 413 3.29 8.36 15.67
CA GLN A 413 3.31 8.52 14.21
C GLN A 413 2.42 9.66 13.72
N LEU A 414 1.36 9.98 14.46
CA LEU A 414 0.44 11.07 14.14
C LEU A 414 0.98 12.44 14.59
N LYS A 415 1.95 12.46 15.52
CA LYS A 415 2.59 13.68 16.04
C LYS A 415 3.87 14.01 15.27
N THR A 416 3.74 14.25 13.96
CA THR A 416 4.84 14.49 13.02
C THR A 416 5.66 15.76 13.27
N ARG A 417 5.26 16.61 14.23
CA ARG A 417 5.98 17.84 14.57
C ARG A 417 7.19 17.63 15.48
N ASP A 418 7.26 16.54 16.24
CA ASP A 418 8.33 16.30 17.19
C ASP A 418 9.18 15.08 16.82
N PHE A 419 8.57 14.06 16.16
CA PHE A 419 9.19 12.76 15.94
C PHE A 419 8.93 12.20 14.55
N ILE A 420 9.89 11.42 14.06
CA ILE A 420 9.71 10.45 12.98
C ILE A 420 9.94 9.06 13.58
N VAL A 421 8.93 8.19 13.49
CA VAL A 421 9.09 6.77 13.85
C VAL A 421 9.88 6.09 12.73
N LEU A 422 11.12 5.70 13.03
CA LEU A 422 12.04 5.12 12.05
C LEU A 422 11.74 3.66 11.77
N ASN A 423 11.56 2.88 12.83
CA ASN A 423 11.36 1.44 12.74
C ASN A 423 10.30 0.99 13.75
N LEU A 424 9.27 0.32 13.23
CA LEU A 424 8.47 -0.60 14.01
C LEU A 424 9.10 -1.98 13.82
N PRO A 425 9.36 -2.74 14.89
CA PRO A 425 9.88 -4.10 14.76
C PRO A 425 8.98 -4.95 13.86
N ALA A 426 9.57 -5.93 13.20
CA ALA A 426 8.85 -6.80 12.25
C ALA A 426 7.65 -7.51 12.90
N GLU A 427 7.71 -7.74 14.21
CA GLU A 427 6.67 -8.39 15.02
C GLU A 427 5.37 -7.57 15.14
N VAL A 428 5.38 -6.27 14.81
CA VAL A 428 4.18 -5.40 14.85
C VAL A 428 3.18 -5.73 13.77
N ASP A 429 3.68 -6.12 12.60
CA ASP A 429 2.84 -6.46 11.44
C ASP A 429 2.21 -7.87 11.59
N GLU A 430 2.67 -8.68 12.56
CA GLU A 430 2.14 -10.04 12.79
C GLU A 430 0.83 -10.06 13.61
N VAL A 431 0.41 -8.94 14.18
CA VAL A 431 -0.83 -8.87 14.96
C VAL A 431 -1.98 -8.40 14.08
N ALA A 432 -2.53 -9.30 13.27
CA ALA A 432 -3.83 -9.07 12.65
C ALA A 432 -4.89 -8.98 13.75
N PRO A 433 -5.68 -7.89 13.82
CA PRO A 433 -6.60 -7.64 14.96
C PRO A 433 -7.71 -8.67 15.11
N ALA A 434 -8.00 -9.46 14.07
CA ALA A 434 -9.14 -10.37 14.00
C ALA A 434 -8.80 -11.74 13.38
N ILE A 435 -7.66 -12.34 13.73
CA ILE A 435 -7.18 -13.62 13.14
C ILE A 435 -8.22 -14.75 13.29
N SER A 436 -8.97 -14.79 14.38
CA SER A 436 -10.01 -15.80 14.60
C SER A 436 -11.17 -15.70 13.62
N GLN A 437 -11.31 -14.59 12.90
CA GLN A 437 -12.40 -14.32 11.95
C GLN A 437 -12.01 -14.59 10.47
N ALA A 438 -10.81 -15.09 10.21
CA ALA A 438 -10.36 -15.39 8.85
C ALA A 438 -11.33 -16.30 8.06
N PRO A 439 -11.90 -17.38 8.64
CA PRO A 439 -12.88 -18.20 7.93
C PRO A 439 -14.16 -17.44 7.55
N HIS A 440 -14.62 -16.53 8.42
CA HIS A 440 -15.79 -15.70 8.17
C HIS A 440 -15.53 -14.68 7.05
N ALA A 441 -14.35 -14.07 7.01
CA ALA A 441 -13.96 -13.16 5.95
C ALA A 441 -13.89 -13.86 4.59
N LEU A 442 -13.33 -15.08 4.55
CA LEU A 442 -13.31 -15.91 3.33
C LEU A 442 -14.72 -16.35 2.91
N PHE A 443 -15.60 -16.67 3.87
CA PHE A 443 -17.01 -16.96 3.58
C PHE A 443 -17.73 -15.76 2.97
N CYS A 444 -17.56 -14.56 3.55
CA CYS A 444 -18.16 -13.33 3.00
C CYS A 444 -17.68 -13.04 1.57
N LEU A 445 -16.37 -13.23 1.31
CA LEU A 445 -15.80 -13.10 -0.02
C LEU A 445 -16.38 -14.12 -1.00
N ALA A 446 -16.42 -15.39 -0.61
CA ALA A 446 -16.98 -16.46 -1.45
C ALA A 446 -18.45 -16.23 -1.77
N LEU A 447 -19.23 -15.80 -0.77
CA LEU A 447 -20.65 -15.45 -0.96
C LEU A 447 -20.82 -14.27 -1.93
N MET A 448 -20.01 -13.21 -1.79
CA MET A 448 -20.03 -12.07 -2.72
C MET A 448 -19.76 -12.54 -4.16
N VAL A 449 -18.72 -13.34 -4.36
CA VAL A 449 -18.35 -13.86 -5.68
C VAL A 449 -19.50 -14.74 -6.23
N ALA A 450 -20.08 -15.61 -5.41
CA ALA A 450 -21.20 -16.45 -5.81
C ALA A 450 -22.40 -15.60 -6.25
N MET A 451 -22.75 -14.57 -5.49
CA MET A 451 -23.85 -13.63 -5.85
C MET A 451 -23.56 -12.91 -7.16
N MET A 452 -22.32 -12.46 -7.39
CA MET A 452 -21.92 -11.78 -8.62
C MET A 452 -21.93 -12.70 -9.86
N LEU A 453 -21.81 -14.02 -9.66
CA LEU A 453 -21.83 -15.00 -10.76
C LEU A 453 -23.23 -15.38 -11.21
N THR A 454 -24.24 -15.17 -10.36
CA THR A 454 -25.64 -15.54 -10.71
C THR A 454 -26.30 -14.58 -11.69
N ASP A 455 -25.69 -13.39 -11.93
CA ASP A 455 -26.27 -12.28 -12.73
C ASP A 455 -27.65 -11.79 -12.24
N GLU A 456 -28.21 -12.38 -11.17
CA GLU A 456 -29.52 -12.01 -10.61
C GLU A 456 -29.42 -10.81 -9.67
N VAL A 457 -28.25 -10.66 -9.00
CA VAL A 457 -28.00 -9.60 -8.02
C VAL A 457 -27.03 -8.60 -8.61
N PRO A 458 -27.36 -7.29 -8.65
CA PRO A 458 -26.40 -6.27 -9.07
C PRO A 458 -25.12 -6.34 -8.24
N ASN A 459 -23.96 -6.25 -8.90
CA ASN A 459 -22.63 -6.38 -8.28
C ASN A 459 -22.44 -5.45 -7.07
N VAL A 460 -23.02 -4.25 -7.11
CA VAL A 460 -23.01 -3.29 -5.99
C VAL A 460 -23.71 -3.86 -4.76
N ILE A 461 -24.87 -4.48 -4.94
CA ILE A 461 -25.65 -5.06 -3.84
C ILE A 461 -24.90 -6.25 -3.25
N ALA A 462 -24.32 -7.12 -4.08
CA ALA A 462 -23.52 -8.26 -3.62
C ALA A 462 -22.32 -7.78 -2.74
N ALA A 463 -21.64 -6.73 -3.17
CA ALA A 463 -20.51 -6.15 -2.41
C ALA A 463 -20.98 -5.49 -1.09
N LEU A 464 -22.09 -4.74 -1.10
CA LEU A 464 -22.64 -4.13 0.11
C LEU A 464 -23.09 -5.18 1.13
N VAL A 465 -23.74 -6.27 0.68
CA VAL A 465 -24.11 -7.40 1.55
C VAL A 465 -22.87 -8.01 2.20
N ALA A 466 -21.81 -8.24 1.41
CA ALA A 466 -20.55 -8.77 1.94
C ALA A 466 -19.90 -7.81 2.97
N CYS A 467 -19.91 -6.50 2.74
CA CYS A 467 -19.44 -5.50 3.70
C CYS A 467 -20.20 -5.56 5.03
N LEU A 468 -21.53 -5.63 4.97
CA LEU A 468 -22.38 -5.72 6.16
C LEU A 468 -22.13 -7.02 6.94
N LEU A 469 -21.98 -8.15 6.26
CA LEU A 469 -21.64 -9.43 6.87
C LEU A 469 -20.25 -9.41 7.50
N MET A 470 -19.24 -8.80 6.86
CA MET A 470 -17.92 -8.62 7.46
C MET A 470 -17.97 -7.77 8.73
N GLY A 471 -18.80 -6.74 8.77
CA GLY A 471 -19.08 -5.96 9.98
C GLY A 471 -19.73 -6.80 11.07
N GLN A 472 -20.78 -7.57 10.73
CA GLN A 472 -21.52 -8.44 11.65
C GLN A 472 -20.62 -9.53 12.25
N PHE A 473 -19.75 -10.14 11.46
CA PHE A 473 -18.76 -11.13 11.92
C PHE A 473 -17.52 -10.51 12.57
N ARG A 474 -17.51 -9.21 12.79
CA ARG A 474 -16.37 -8.47 13.41
C ARG A 474 -15.03 -8.67 12.68
N CYS A 475 -15.07 -8.94 11.38
CA CYS A 475 -13.89 -8.96 10.53
C CYS A 475 -13.31 -7.55 10.37
N ILE A 476 -14.20 -6.54 10.36
CA ILE A 476 -13.85 -5.12 10.29
C ILE A 476 -14.80 -4.30 11.19
N ASP A 477 -14.30 -3.26 11.82
CA ASP A 477 -15.12 -2.27 12.54
C ASP A 477 -15.48 -1.09 11.62
N MET A 478 -16.53 -0.36 11.96
CA MET A 478 -17.06 0.75 11.13
C MET A 478 -16.02 1.87 10.91
N GLU A 479 -15.24 2.21 11.94
CA GLU A 479 -14.22 3.26 11.80
C GLU A 479 -13.13 2.84 10.81
N SER A 480 -12.68 1.59 10.87
CA SER A 480 -11.72 1.04 9.91
C SER A 480 -12.31 0.88 8.52
N ALA A 481 -13.59 0.51 8.40
CA ALA A 481 -14.27 0.43 7.12
C ALA A 481 -14.28 1.79 6.40
N TYR A 482 -14.66 2.86 7.08
CA TYR A 482 -14.61 4.22 6.50
C TYR A 482 -13.19 4.69 6.18
N ARG A 483 -12.19 4.36 7.02
CA ARG A 483 -10.78 4.71 6.80
C ARG A 483 -10.15 3.94 5.65
N SER A 484 -10.61 2.73 5.36
CA SER A 484 -10.08 1.91 4.26
C SER A 484 -10.48 2.43 2.88
N ILE A 485 -11.56 3.22 2.78
CA ILE A 485 -12.01 3.81 1.53
C ILE A 485 -10.99 4.85 1.06
N HIS A 486 -10.40 4.60 -0.10
CA HIS A 486 -9.45 5.53 -0.69
C HIS A 486 -10.17 6.66 -1.44
N TRP A 487 -10.68 7.63 -0.67
CA TRP A 487 -11.44 8.77 -1.16
C TRP A 487 -10.79 9.52 -2.33
N PRO A 488 -9.47 9.77 -2.35
CA PRO A 488 -8.84 10.43 -3.49
C PRO A 488 -9.06 9.72 -4.82
N SER A 489 -9.03 8.38 -4.82
CA SER A 489 -9.31 7.61 -6.05
C SER A 489 -10.76 7.68 -6.47
N LEU A 490 -11.72 7.64 -5.52
CA LEU A 490 -13.14 7.78 -5.84
C LEU A 490 -13.45 9.15 -6.41
N ILE A 491 -12.99 10.22 -5.76
CA ILE A 491 -13.19 11.60 -6.22
C ILE A 491 -12.54 11.81 -7.59
N LEU A 492 -11.36 11.21 -7.84
CA LEU A 492 -10.73 11.26 -9.16
C LEU A 492 -11.62 10.62 -10.24
N ILE A 493 -12.18 9.45 -9.99
CA ILE A 493 -13.08 8.77 -10.93
C ILE A 493 -14.31 9.66 -11.20
N ILE A 494 -14.97 10.10 -10.12
CA ILE A 494 -16.16 10.95 -10.19
C ILE A 494 -15.88 12.22 -11.00
N GLY A 495 -14.78 12.91 -10.73
CA GLY A 495 -14.46 14.20 -11.36
C GLY A 495 -13.89 14.09 -12.77
N MET A 496 -13.44 12.89 -13.18
CA MET A 496 -12.97 12.67 -14.57
C MET A 496 -14.08 12.17 -15.50
N MET A 497 -15.18 11.60 -14.97
CA MET A 497 -16.33 11.18 -15.79
C MET A 497 -16.94 12.33 -16.62
N PRO A 498 -17.06 13.57 -16.12
CA PRO A 498 -17.50 14.71 -16.91
C PRO A 498 -16.68 15.00 -18.16
N PHE A 499 -15.37 14.68 -18.16
CA PHE A 499 -14.56 14.85 -19.39
C PHE A 499 -15.08 13.99 -20.54
N ALA A 500 -15.42 12.72 -20.27
CA ALA A 500 -15.97 11.83 -21.29
C ALA A 500 -17.26 12.40 -21.89
N GLN A 501 -18.15 12.90 -21.02
CA GLN A 501 -19.41 13.52 -21.44
C GLN A 501 -19.19 14.83 -22.21
N ALA A 502 -18.28 15.69 -21.74
CA ALA A 502 -17.94 16.94 -22.40
C ALA A 502 -17.31 16.72 -23.77
N LEU A 503 -16.33 15.79 -23.89
CA LEU A 503 -15.71 15.41 -25.17
C LEU A 503 -16.74 14.84 -26.15
N GLN A 504 -17.69 14.03 -25.68
CA GLN A 504 -18.73 13.47 -26.51
C GLN A 504 -19.71 14.56 -27.03
N LYS A 505 -20.17 15.45 -26.13
CA LYS A 505 -21.06 16.57 -26.49
C LYS A 505 -20.44 17.56 -27.48
N THR A 506 -19.14 17.84 -27.33
CA THR A 506 -18.44 18.82 -28.15
C THR A 506 -17.80 18.27 -29.41
N GLY A 507 -17.98 16.96 -29.71
CA GLY A 507 -17.38 16.30 -30.88
C GLY A 507 -15.89 16.01 -30.75
N GLY A 508 -15.31 16.14 -29.54
CA GLY A 508 -13.89 15.88 -29.28
C GLY A 508 -13.50 14.42 -29.47
N VAL A 509 -14.42 13.51 -29.13
CA VAL A 509 -14.21 12.07 -29.37
C VAL A 509 -14.07 11.79 -30.87
N ASP A 510 -14.95 12.36 -31.69
CA ASP A 510 -14.93 12.18 -33.15
C ASP A 510 -13.65 12.71 -33.77
N LEU A 511 -13.13 13.84 -33.30
CA LEU A 511 -11.86 14.40 -33.74
C LEU A 511 -10.69 13.44 -33.47
N ILE A 512 -10.63 12.88 -32.25
CA ILE A 512 -9.56 11.94 -31.87
C ILE A 512 -9.69 10.64 -32.68
N VAL A 513 -10.92 10.15 -32.85
CA VAL A 513 -11.19 8.93 -33.61
C VAL A 513 -10.79 9.11 -35.09
N ARG A 514 -11.15 10.24 -35.74
CA ARG A 514 -10.71 10.54 -37.10
C ARG A 514 -9.19 10.57 -37.21
N GLY A 515 -8.49 11.22 -36.30
CA GLY A 515 -7.03 11.21 -36.25
C GLY A 515 -6.43 9.81 -36.13
N LEU A 516 -7.04 8.94 -35.30
CA LEU A 516 -6.64 7.53 -35.19
C LEU A 516 -6.94 6.75 -36.50
N MET A 517 -8.09 7.01 -37.11
CA MET A 517 -8.47 6.38 -38.39
C MET A 517 -7.57 6.80 -39.53
N ASP A 518 -7.15 8.06 -39.60
CA ASP A 518 -6.20 8.56 -40.61
C ASP A 518 -4.83 7.86 -40.49
N VAL A 519 -4.39 7.57 -39.26
CA VAL A 519 -3.10 6.93 -38.99
C VAL A 519 -3.16 5.41 -39.16
N ALA A 520 -4.21 4.75 -38.75
CA ALA A 520 -4.27 3.30 -38.58
C ALA A 520 -5.50 2.63 -39.23
N GLY A 521 -6.50 3.38 -39.69
CA GLY A 521 -7.77 2.82 -40.20
C GLY A 521 -7.64 1.93 -41.41
N GLY A 522 -6.68 2.21 -42.28
CA GLY A 522 -6.40 1.38 -43.46
C GLY A 522 -5.61 0.10 -43.19
N MET A 523 -5.06 -0.08 -41.97
CA MET A 523 -4.17 -1.20 -41.62
C MET A 523 -4.90 -2.36 -40.93
N GLY A 524 -6.20 -2.23 -40.69
CA GLY A 524 -7.05 -3.25 -40.09
C GLY A 524 -7.20 -3.18 -38.56
N PRO A 525 -8.18 -3.91 -37.97
CA PRO A 525 -8.59 -3.74 -36.59
C PRO A 525 -7.51 -4.11 -35.56
N ARG A 526 -6.63 -5.07 -35.83
CA ARG A 526 -5.54 -5.43 -34.93
C ARG A 526 -4.51 -4.32 -34.76
N VAL A 527 -4.20 -3.59 -35.86
CA VAL A 527 -3.28 -2.45 -35.79
C VAL A 527 -3.91 -1.31 -34.98
N MET A 528 -5.22 -1.11 -35.14
CA MET A 528 -5.96 -0.16 -34.31
C MET A 528 -5.88 -0.50 -32.81
N LEU A 529 -6.09 -1.78 -32.45
CA LEU A 529 -5.91 -2.23 -31.04
C LEU A 529 -4.49 -1.99 -30.54
N LEU A 530 -3.47 -2.20 -31.39
CA LEU A 530 -2.07 -1.93 -31.03
C LEU A 530 -1.83 -0.44 -30.78
N CYS A 531 -2.36 0.43 -31.64
CA CYS A 531 -2.25 1.89 -31.49
C CYS A 531 -2.95 2.36 -30.21
N LEU A 532 -4.15 1.85 -29.92
CA LEU A 532 -4.89 2.17 -28.70
C LEU A 532 -4.15 1.70 -27.45
N PHE A 533 -3.59 0.48 -27.46
CA PHE A 533 -2.77 -0.02 -26.36
C PHE A 533 -1.54 0.86 -26.13
N ALA A 534 -0.79 1.15 -27.19
CA ALA A 534 0.42 1.96 -27.12
C ALA A 534 0.13 3.39 -26.60
N LEU A 535 -0.95 4.01 -27.09
CA LEU A 535 -1.39 5.32 -26.64
C LEU A 535 -1.79 5.29 -25.17
N CYS A 536 -2.61 4.32 -24.76
CA CYS A 536 -3.03 4.13 -23.38
C CYS A 536 -1.84 3.89 -22.43
N ALA A 537 -0.91 3.01 -22.79
CA ALA A 537 0.28 2.72 -22.02
C ALA A 537 1.21 3.94 -21.90
N THR A 538 1.33 4.75 -22.98
CA THR A 538 2.14 5.98 -22.96
C THR A 538 1.54 7.05 -22.05
N ILE A 539 0.23 7.27 -22.14
CA ILE A 539 -0.50 8.20 -21.25
C ILE A 539 -0.37 7.77 -19.79
N GLY A 540 -0.50 6.45 -19.53
CA GLY A 540 -0.37 5.85 -18.20
C GLY A 540 1.01 6.01 -17.54
N LEU A 541 2.05 6.42 -18.29
CA LEU A 541 3.35 6.78 -17.68
C LEU A 541 3.29 8.07 -16.86
N PHE A 542 2.37 8.97 -17.20
CA PHE A 542 2.31 10.33 -16.66
C PHE A 542 1.13 10.55 -15.73
N ILE A 543 0.05 9.78 -15.90
CA ILE A 543 -1.16 9.89 -15.08
C ILE A 543 -1.53 8.53 -14.47
N SER A 544 -2.45 8.55 -13.49
CA SER A 544 -2.87 7.31 -12.83
C SER A 544 -3.59 6.36 -13.79
N ASN A 545 -3.48 5.06 -13.53
CA ASN A 545 -4.15 4.00 -14.31
C ASN A 545 -5.65 4.26 -14.48
N THR A 546 -6.32 4.71 -13.42
CA THR A 546 -7.75 5.02 -13.41
C THR A 546 -8.07 6.20 -14.33
N ALA A 547 -7.31 7.31 -14.23
CA ALA A 547 -7.51 8.47 -15.09
C ALA A 547 -7.27 8.12 -16.57
N THR A 548 -6.26 7.30 -16.85
CA THR A 548 -5.98 6.79 -18.19
C THR A 548 -7.17 6.01 -18.76
N ALA A 549 -7.76 5.10 -17.96
CA ALA A 549 -8.91 4.32 -18.37
C ALA A 549 -10.13 5.21 -18.65
N VAL A 550 -10.41 6.20 -17.79
CA VAL A 550 -11.54 7.15 -17.95
C VAL A 550 -11.41 7.94 -19.26
N LEU A 551 -10.21 8.37 -19.61
CA LEU A 551 -9.97 9.12 -20.85
C LEU A 551 -10.04 8.24 -22.09
N MET A 552 -9.49 7.03 -22.02
CA MET A 552 -9.31 6.18 -23.19
C MET A 552 -10.51 5.28 -23.51
N ALA A 553 -11.36 4.95 -22.51
CA ALA A 553 -12.50 4.05 -22.72
C ALA A 553 -13.53 4.60 -23.73
N PRO A 554 -14.00 5.88 -23.63
CA PRO A 554 -14.91 6.45 -24.63
C PRO A 554 -14.30 6.47 -26.02
N ILE A 555 -13.01 6.82 -26.13
CA ILE A 555 -12.29 6.89 -27.41
C ILE A 555 -12.25 5.50 -28.06
N ALA A 556 -11.93 4.47 -27.29
CA ALA A 556 -11.86 3.10 -27.81
C ALA A 556 -13.23 2.58 -28.28
N ILE A 557 -14.29 2.85 -27.51
CA ILE A 557 -15.66 2.42 -27.88
C ILE A 557 -16.13 3.18 -29.12
N ALA A 558 -15.90 4.50 -29.21
CA ALA A 558 -16.23 5.30 -30.39
C ALA A 558 -15.44 4.85 -31.61
N THR A 559 -14.13 4.51 -31.49
CA THR A 559 -13.32 3.96 -32.55
C THR A 559 -13.90 2.63 -33.06
N ALA A 560 -14.36 1.76 -32.17
CA ALA A 560 -14.99 0.51 -32.58
C ALA A 560 -16.29 0.73 -33.39
N ARG A 561 -17.09 1.70 -32.98
CA ARG A 561 -18.34 2.07 -33.70
C ARG A 561 -18.06 2.64 -35.08
N GLU A 562 -17.07 3.53 -35.20
CA GLU A 562 -16.70 4.11 -36.49
C GLU A 562 -16.19 3.03 -37.47
N MET A 563 -15.52 2.01 -36.93
CA MET A 563 -15.08 0.85 -37.71
C MET A 563 -16.21 -0.18 -37.95
N ALA A 564 -17.42 0.05 -37.45
CA ALA A 564 -18.55 -0.90 -37.47
C ALA A 564 -18.19 -2.27 -36.87
N LEU A 565 -17.36 -2.29 -35.83
CA LEU A 565 -16.88 -3.49 -35.14
C LEU A 565 -17.45 -3.57 -33.71
N SER A 566 -17.33 -4.77 -33.12
CA SER A 566 -17.70 -5.00 -31.74
C SER A 566 -16.84 -4.14 -30.77
N PRO A 567 -17.42 -3.43 -29.81
CA PRO A 567 -16.66 -2.59 -28.85
C PRO A 567 -15.92 -3.39 -27.79
N TYR A 568 -16.26 -4.67 -27.57
CA TYR A 568 -15.66 -5.48 -26.50
C TYR A 568 -14.15 -5.63 -26.61
N PRO A 569 -13.54 -5.97 -27.79
CA PRO A 569 -12.09 -6.06 -27.91
C PRO A 569 -11.39 -4.73 -27.61
N PHE A 570 -11.98 -3.62 -28.07
CA PHE A 570 -11.42 -2.27 -27.88
C PHE A 570 -11.47 -1.85 -26.40
N ALA A 571 -12.59 -2.07 -25.75
CA ALA A 571 -12.74 -1.81 -24.33
C ALA A 571 -11.79 -2.67 -23.48
N MET A 572 -11.69 -3.97 -23.79
CA MET A 572 -10.81 -4.90 -23.09
C MET A 572 -9.33 -4.48 -23.19
N ILE A 573 -8.88 -4.08 -24.38
CA ILE A 573 -7.51 -3.61 -24.59
C ILE A 573 -7.19 -2.40 -23.71
N ILE A 574 -8.12 -1.46 -23.53
CA ILE A 574 -7.90 -0.31 -22.64
C ILE A 574 -7.80 -0.75 -21.18
N GLY A 575 -8.67 -1.65 -20.70
CA GLY A 575 -8.58 -2.17 -19.34
C GLY A 575 -7.24 -2.83 -19.03
N ILE A 576 -6.73 -3.63 -19.96
CA ILE A 576 -5.42 -4.29 -19.84
C ILE A 576 -4.28 -3.26 -19.92
N ALA A 577 -4.30 -2.38 -20.91
CA ALA A 577 -3.25 -1.38 -21.12
C ALA A 577 -3.12 -0.41 -19.94
N ALA A 578 -4.23 0.07 -19.39
CA ALA A 578 -4.25 0.92 -18.21
C ALA A 578 -3.70 0.22 -16.96
N SER A 579 -3.88 -1.11 -16.87
CA SER A 579 -3.33 -1.92 -15.77
C SER A 579 -1.87 -2.34 -16.01
N ALA A 580 -1.34 -2.22 -17.24
CA ALA A 580 0.01 -2.62 -17.64
C ALA A 580 1.10 -1.59 -17.28
N ALA A 581 1.03 -1.01 -16.09
CA ALA A 581 1.94 0.05 -15.61
C ALA A 581 3.31 -0.49 -15.13
N PHE A 582 3.97 -1.33 -15.93
CA PHE A 582 5.24 -1.99 -15.55
C PHE A 582 6.48 -1.12 -15.77
N MET A 583 6.42 -0.12 -16.66
CA MET A 583 7.59 0.54 -17.23
C MET A 583 8.34 1.47 -16.29
N THR A 584 7.66 2.10 -15.33
CA THR A 584 8.31 3.05 -14.42
C THR A 584 7.89 2.85 -12.97
N PRO A 585 8.73 3.24 -12.00
CA PRO A 585 8.37 3.14 -10.59
C PRO A 585 7.27 4.15 -10.19
N VAL A 586 7.04 5.19 -10.98
CA VAL A 586 6.10 6.28 -10.68
C VAL A 586 4.71 6.02 -11.23
N SER A 587 4.59 5.20 -12.28
CA SER A 587 3.32 4.91 -12.95
C SER A 587 2.31 4.17 -12.06
N SER A 588 2.77 3.50 -11.00
CA SER A 588 1.90 2.80 -10.05
C SER A 588 2.43 2.82 -8.63
N PRO A 589 1.57 3.01 -7.60
CA PRO A 589 1.96 2.87 -6.21
C PRO A 589 2.58 1.50 -5.88
N VAL A 590 2.17 0.45 -6.58
CA VAL A 590 2.71 -0.92 -6.46
C VAL A 590 4.21 -0.94 -6.73
N ASN A 591 4.65 -0.31 -7.82
CA ASN A 591 6.06 -0.22 -8.20
C ASN A 591 6.85 0.64 -7.20
N THR A 592 6.27 1.75 -6.75
CA THR A 592 6.90 2.65 -5.77
C THR A 592 7.18 1.94 -4.45
N LEU A 593 6.26 1.10 -3.97
CA LEU A 593 6.41 0.35 -2.73
C LEU A 593 7.62 -0.60 -2.74
N VAL A 594 7.90 -1.25 -3.86
CA VAL A 594 9.00 -2.23 -3.97
C VAL A 594 10.35 -1.59 -4.33
N LEU A 595 10.36 -0.31 -4.74
CA LEU A 595 11.56 0.42 -5.17
C LEU A 595 12.64 0.41 -4.08
N GLY A 596 12.31 0.87 -2.87
CA GLY A 596 13.21 0.92 -1.72
C GLY A 596 13.61 -0.47 -1.21
N PRO A 597 12.65 -1.34 -0.82
CA PRO A 597 12.94 -2.68 -0.32
C PRO A 597 13.70 -3.57 -1.31
N GLY A 598 13.49 -3.38 -2.62
CA GLY A 598 14.19 -4.11 -3.68
C GLY A 598 15.57 -3.56 -4.02
N GLY A 599 15.90 -2.33 -3.57
CA GLY A 599 17.14 -1.64 -3.89
C GLY A 599 17.28 -1.25 -5.37
N TYR A 600 16.14 -0.99 -6.03
CA TYR A 600 16.11 -0.68 -7.46
C TYR A 600 16.36 0.79 -7.75
N LYS A 601 16.86 1.02 -8.97
CA LYS A 601 16.93 2.34 -9.60
C LYS A 601 15.80 2.48 -10.63
N PHE A 602 15.50 3.71 -11.03
CA PHE A 602 14.52 3.99 -12.08
C PHE A 602 14.77 3.16 -13.36
N GLY A 603 16.03 3.07 -13.78
CA GLY A 603 16.44 2.33 -14.98
C GLY A 603 16.16 0.83 -14.91
N ASP A 604 16.08 0.22 -13.73
CA ASP A 604 15.78 -1.20 -13.59
C ASP A 604 14.33 -1.50 -13.98
N PHE A 605 13.40 -0.60 -13.61
CA PHE A 605 12.01 -0.70 -14.04
C PHE A 605 11.87 -0.52 -15.56
N VAL A 606 12.55 0.46 -16.14
CA VAL A 606 12.54 0.66 -17.60
C VAL A 606 13.08 -0.57 -18.31
N ARG A 607 14.23 -1.10 -17.87
CA ARG A 607 14.87 -2.26 -18.47
C ARG A 607 14.01 -3.52 -18.43
N MET A 608 13.27 -3.73 -17.33
CA MET A 608 12.41 -4.91 -17.15
C MET A 608 10.98 -4.66 -17.62
N GLY A 609 10.46 -3.47 -17.38
CA GLY A 609 9.06 -3.14 -17.64
C GLY A 609 8.74 -2.88 -19.11
N VAL A 610 9.63 -2.18 -19.84
CA VAL A 610 9.37 -1.88 -21.25
C VAL A 610 9.27 -3.16 -22.09
N PRO A 611 10.22 -4.11 -22.05
CA PRO A 611 10.11 -5.34 -22.82
C PRO A 611 8.87 -6.16 -22.42
N PHE A 612 8.54 -6.19 -21.12
CA PHE A 612 7.37 -6.91 -20.65
C PHE A 612 6.06 -6.24 -21.11
N THR A 613 5.96 -4.92 -21.07
CA THR A 613 4.79 -4.19 -21.58
C THR A 613 4.58 -4.42 -23.07
N VAL A 614 5.66 -4.40 -23.87
CA VAL A 614 5.59 -4.72 -25.31
C VAL A 614 5.11 -6.16 -25.52
N LEU A 615 5.59 -7.09 -24.72
CA LEU A 615 5.18 -8.48 -24.79
C LEU A 615 3.70 -8.66 -24.42
N VAL A 616 3.23 -8.00 -23.36
CA VAL A 616 1.80 -7.95 -22.98
C VAL A 616 0.96 -7.33 -24.08
N MET A 617 1.42 -6.24 -24.69
CA MET A 617 0.75 -5.58 -25.83
C MET A 617 0.55 -6.55 -27.00
N ILE A 618 1.62 -7.22 -27.44
CA ILE A 618 1.55 -8.18 -28.56
C ILE A 618 0.58 -9.32 -28.25
N VAL A 619 0.72 -9.92 -27.06
CA VAL A 619 -0.15 -11.03 -26.63
C VAL A 619 -1.61 -10.58 -26.53
N SER A 620 -1.88 -9.39 -25.95
CA SER A 620 -3.24 -8.87 -25.83
C SER A 620 -3.88 -8.60 -27.18
N VAL A 621 -3.17 -7.97 -28.13
CA VAL A 621 -3.66 -7.70 -29.50
C VAL A 621 -3.96 -8.99 -30.28
N MET A 622 -3.24 -10.08 -29.96
CA MET A 622 -3.48 -11.38 -30.63
C MET A 622 -4.62 -12.16 -29.95
N VAL A 623 -4.68 -12.16 -28.61
CA VAL A 623 -5.58 -13.02 -27.83
C VAL A 623 -6.97 -12.39 -27.64
N VAL A 624 -7.03 -11.06 -27.40
CA VAL A 624 -8.31 -10.39 -27.14
C VAL A 624 -9.34 -10.61 -28.25
N PRO A 625 -8.99 -10.49 -29.55
CA PRO A 625 -9.95 -10.75 -30.62
C PRO A 625 -10.36 -12.22 -30.78
N LEU A 626 -9.61 -13.17 -30.19
CA LEU A 626 -10.00 -14.59 -30.16
C LEU A 626 -11.08 -14.87 -29.11
N LEU A 627 -11.03 -14.13 -27.99
CA LEU A 627 -12.01 -14.26 -26.90
C LEU A 627 -13.24 -13.38 -27.11
N PHE A 628 -13.03 -12.21 -27.70
CA PHE A 628 -14.06 -11.24 -28.05
C PHE A 628 -13.92 -10.90 -29.53
N PRO A 629 -14.63 -11.59 -30.43
CA PRO A 629 -14.58 -11.32 -31.85
C PRO A 629 -14.99 -9.88 -32.22
N PHE A 630 -14.42 -9.38 -33.34
CA PHE A 630 -14.70 -8.05 -33.87
C PHE A 630 -16.14 -7.87 -34.34
#